data_692ea81aabba7a9fd477815a8e6f48ce
#
_entry.id   692ea81aabba7a9fd477815a8e6f48ce
#
_cell.length_a   1.000
_cell.length_b   1.000
_cell.length_c   1.000
_cell.angle_alpha   90.00
_cell.angle_beta   90.00
_cell.angle_gamma   90.00
#
_symmetry.space_group_name_H-M   'P 1'
#
loop_
_entity.id
_entity.type
_entity.pdbx_description
1 polymer ?
#
loop_
_entity_poly.entity_id
_entity_poly.type
_entity_poly.pdbx_seq_one_letter_code
_entity_poly.pdbx_strand_id
1 'polypeptide(L)'
;MLLTSSSPCESALATRYFRLDACLSSRYEVLDGRFTGEPVLPLCYGAGKVEHAESWAFREGIDLSRSYFYTDSNTDLPMLLRVGRPRVVNPDLRLRWEARRRGWTVLDWSRPDGALGLDDDASPQD
;
A
#
# COMPACT_ATOMS: atom_id res chain seq x y z
N MET A 1 -7.56 1.94 -3.51
CA MET A 1 -6.48 1.51 -4.42
C MET A 1 -5.72 0.34 -3.80
N LEU A 2 -5.28 -0.62 -4.59
CA LEU A 2 -4.36 -1.71 -4.20
C LEU A 2 -2.94 -1.37 -4.69
N LEU A 3 -1.94 -1.52 -3.81
CA LEU A 3 -0.52 -1.35 -4.12
C LEU A 3 0.20 -2.64 -3.68
N THR A 4 0.59 -3.48 -4.64
CA THR A 4 1.01 -4.85 -4.35
C THR A 4 2.20 -5.31 -5.20
N SER A 5 3.02 -6.19 -4.62
CA SER A 5 4.09 -6.89 -5.34
C SER A 5 3.59 -8.06 -6.21
N SER A 6 2.33 -8.46 -6.06
CA SER A 6 1.72 -9.55 -6.83
C SER A 6 1.70 -9.26 -8.33
N SER A 7 1.44 -10.32 -9.11
CA SER A 7 1.26 -10.19 -10.56
C SER A 7 -0.02 -9.43 -10.93
N PRO A 8 -0.11 -8.85 -12.14
CA PRO A 8 -1.33 -8.19 -12.60
C PRO A 8 -2.56 -9.12 -12.61
N CYS A 9 -2.36 -10.40 -12.88
CA CYS A 9 -3.47 -11.37 -12.94
C CYS A 9 -4.13 -11.57 -11.57
N GLU A 10 -3.33 -11.79 -10.53
CA GLU A 10 -3.82 -11.97 -9.15
C GLU A 10 -4.43 -10.70 -8.59
N SER A 11 -3.75 -9.58 -8.80
CA SER A 11 -4.19 -8.28 -8.29
C SER A 11 -5.47 -7.78 -8.98
N ALA A 12 -5.70 -8.12 -10.25
CA ALA A 12 -6.94 -7.81 -10.94
C ALA A 12 -8.16 -8.50 -10.31
N LEU A 13 -8.02 -9.75 -9.87
CA LEU A 13 -9.09 -10.47 -9.17
C LEU A 13 -9.43 -9.80 -7.84
N ALA A 14 -8.41 -9.46 -7.03
CA ALA A 14 -8.60 -8.76 -5.77
C ALA A 14 -9.25 -7.38 -5.98
N THR A 15 -8.78 -6.62 -6.96
CA THR A 15 -9.33 -5.30 -7.31
C THR A 15 -10.81 -5.37 -7.64
N ARG A 16 -11.23 -6.36 -8.43
CA ARG A 16 -12.64 -6.59 -8.77
C ARG A 16 -13.46 -7.02 -7.57
N TYR A 17 -12.96 -8.00 -6.80
CA TYR A 17 -13.66 -8.55 -5.65
C TYR A 17 -13.95 -7.50 -4.59
N PHE A 18 -12.95 -6.67 -4.25
CA PHE A 18 -13.06 -5.60 -3.27
C PHE A 18 -13.55 -4.28 -3.84
N ARG A 19 -13.89 -4.21 -5.14
CA ARG A 19 -14.36 -3.01 -5.84
C ARG A 19 -13.43 -1.80 -5.64
N LEU A 20 -12.13 -2.04 -5.80
CA LEU A 20 -11.13 -0.99 -5.66
C LEU A 20 -11.03 -0.15 -6.95
N ASP A 21 -10.80 1.15 -6.82
CA ASP A 21 -10.76 2.10 -7.95
C ASP A 21 -9.53 1.93 -8.83
N ALA A 22 -8.41 1.46 -8.25
CA ALA A 22 -7.15 1.29 -8.97
C ALA A 22 -6.29 0.18 -8.36
N CYS A 23 -5.37 -0.35 -9.18
CA CYS A 23 -4.36 -1.29 -8.78
C CYS A 23 -3.01 -0.95 -9.40
N LEU A 24 -1.99 -0.89 -8.55
CA LEU A 24 -0.60 -0.80 -8.95
C LEU A 24 0.11 -2.08 -8.53
N SER A 25 0.63 -2.82 -9.49
CA SER A 25 1.27 -4.12 -9.29
C SER A 25 2.58 -4.22 -10.07
N SER A 26 3.40 -5.20 -9.73
CA SER A 26 4.56 -5.54 -10.56
C SER A 26 4.11 -5.99 -11.94
N ARG A 27 4.86 -5.59 -12.96
CA ARG A 27 4.61 -6.00 -14.36
C ARG A 27 5.76 -6.82 -14.88
N TYR A 28 5.47 -7.69 -15.84
CA TYR A 28 6.43 -8.54 -16.50
C TYR A 28 6.32 -8.37 -18.01
N GLU A 29 7.46 -8.50 -18.68
CA GLU A 29 7.51 -8.36 -20.11
C GLU A 29 6.73 -9.50 -20.81
N VAL A 30 5.99 -9.12 -21.85
CA VAL A 30 5.24 -10.06 -22.70
C VAL A 30 5.66 -9.83 -24.15
N LEU A 31 6.17 -10.87 -24.81
CA LEU A 31 6.46 -10.89 -26.24
C LEU A 31 5.62 -11.98 -26.89
N ASP A 32 4.95 -11.66 -27.98
CA ASP A 32 4.09 -12.57 -28.74
C ASP A 32 3.07 -13.33 -27.88
N GLY A 33 2.50 -12.63 -26.86
CA GLY A 33 1.51 -13.19 -25.96
C GLY A 33 2.06 -14.14 -24.88
N ARG A 34 3.37 -14.19 -24.70
CA ARG A 34 4.06 -15.02 -23.69
C ARG A 34 4.95 -14.18 -22.79
N PHE A 35 4.98 -14.54 -21.50
CA PHE A 35 5.93 -13.97 -20.58
C PHE A 35 7.36 -14.36 -20.94
N THR A 36 8.26 -13.38 -21.00
CA THR A 36 9.69 -13.62 -21.23
C THR A 36 10.43 -14.05 -19.95
N GLY A 37 9.86 -13.77 -18.80
CA GLY A 37 10.50 -13.95 -17.50
C GLY A 37 11.16 -12.67 -16.97
N GLU A 38 11.28 -11.64 -17.80
CA GLU A 38 11.89 -10.38 -17.40
C GLU A 38 10.87 -9.45 -16.71
N PRO A 39 11.25 -8.83 -15.58
CA PRO A 39 10.41 -7.83 -14.93
C PRO A 39 10.48 -6.50 -15.65
N VAL A 40 9.36 -5.77 -15.65
CA VAL A 40 9.33 -4.35 -16.06
C VAL A 40 9.64 -3.50 -14.82
N LEU A 41 10.79 -2.86 -14.83
CA LEU A 41 11.25 -2.05 -13.70
C LEU A 41 10.57 -0.67 -13.66
N PRO A 42 10.43 -0.08 -12.46
CA PRO A 42 10.67 -0.69 -11.16
C PRO A 42 9.61 -1.73 -10.79
N LEU A 43 9.99 -2.78 -10.05
CA LEU A 43 9.02 -3.68 -9.44
C LEU A 43 8.21 -2.92 -8.38
N CYS A 44 6.94 -3.29 -8.21
CA CYS A 44 6.07 -2.73 -7.17
C CYS A 44 6.38 -3.36 -5.79
N TYR A 45 7.63 -3.18 -5.34
CA TYR A 45 8.18 -3.74 -4.12
C TYR A 45 9.13 -2.75 -3.44
N GLY A 46 9.09 -2.66 -2.11
CA GLY A 46 9.97 -1.76 -1.34
C GLY A 46 9.88 -0.31 -1.85
N ALA A 47 11.02 0.28 -2.20
CA ALA A 47 11.11 1.63 -2.75
C ALA A 47 10.38 1.79 -4.08
N GLY A 48 10.29 0.75 -4.91
CA GLY A 48 9.56 0.79 -6.17
C GLY A 48 8.05 1.04 -5.98
N LYS A 49 7.47 0.66 -4.85
CA LYS A 49 6.09 1.04 -4.51
C LYS A 49 5.92 2.56 -4.44
N VAL A 50 6.91 3.27 -3.91
CA VAL A 50 6.88 4.74 -3.82
C VAL A 50 6.85 5.35 -5.21
N GLU A 51 7.73 4.90 -6.12
CA GLU A 51 7.79 5.39 -7.50
C GLU A 51 6.46 5.18 -8.24
N HIS A 52 5.86 3.99 -8.10
CA HIS A 52 4.54 3.71 -8.67
C HIS A 52 3.45 4.61 -8.07
N ALA A 53 3.44 4.74 -6.75
CA ALA A 53 2.44 5.55 -6.05
C ALA A 53 2.56 7.05 -6.40
N GLU A 54 3.77 7.60 -6.44
CA GLU A 54 4.03 9.00 -6.79
C GLU A 54 3.62 9.30 -8.23
N SER A 55 4.02 8.44 -9.17
CA SER A 55 3.65 8.59 -10.58
C SER A 55 2.14 8.56 -10.78
N TRP A 56 1.46 7.64 -10.10
CA TRP A 56 -0.01 7.53 -10.17
C TRP A 56 -0.68 8.73 -9.49
N ALA A 57 -0.25 9.09 -8.28
CA ALA A 57 -0.79 10.22 -7.53
C ALA A 57 -0.66 11.54 -8.30
N PHE A 58 0.47 11.75 -8.98
CA PHE A 58 0.68 12.93 -9.83
C PHE A 58 -0.35 12.99 -10.96
N ARG A 59 -0.59 11.87 -11.67
CA ARG A 59 -1.56 11.82 -12.78
C ARG A 59 -3.01 12.03 -12.31
N GLU A 60 -3.35 11.51 -11.15
CA GLU A 60 -4.72 11.58 -10.60
C GLU A 60 -4.97 12.81 -9.71
N GLY A 61 -3.97 13.67 -9.53
CA GLY A 61 -4.09 14.85 -8.66
C GLY A 61 -4.25 14.52 -7.18
N ILE A 62 -3.65 13.40 -6.72
CA ILE A 62 -3.77 12.92 -5.34
C ILE A 62 -2.56 13.38 -4.52
N ASP A 63 -2.84 13.90 -3.34
CA ASP A 63 -1.82 14.30 -2.38
C ASP A 63 -1.48 13.16 -1.42
N LEU A 64 -0.30 12.58 -1.57
CA LEU A 64 0.19 11.50 -0.71
C LEU A 64 0.39 11.95 0.75
N SER A 65 0.64 13.23 0.99
CA SER A 65 0.78 13.75 2.37
C SER A 65 -0.54 13.74 3.15
N ARG A 66 -1.66 13.62 2.45
CA ARG A 66 -3.01 13.50 3.01
C ARG A 66 -3.59 12.11 2.88
N SER A 67 -2.83 11.17 2.31
CA SER A 67 -3.29 9.82 2.02
C SER A 67 -2.95 8.83 3.13
N TYR A 68 -3.84 7.85 3.29
CA TYR A 68 -3.61 6.69 4.15
C TYR A 68 -2.88 5.59 3.39
N PHE A 69 -2.01 4.88 4.07
CA PHE A 69 -1.44 3.62 3.57
C PHE A 69 -1.46 2.57 4.66
N TYR A 70 -2.06 1.43 4.37
CA TYR A 70 -2.23 0.30 5.29
C TYR A 70 -1.31 -0.85 4.85
N THR A 71 -0.52 -1.39 5.76
CA THR A 71 0.32 -2.56 5.52
C THR A 71 0.68 -3.29 6.80
N ASP A 72 0.98 -4.59 6.67
CA ASP A 72 1.53 -5.46 7.72
C ASP A 72 3.03 -5.70 7.52
N SER A 73 3.61 -5.29 6.39
CA SER A 73 4.93 -5.65 5.93
C SER A 73 5.99 -4.58 6.20
N ASN A 74 7.10 -4.99 6.83
CA ASN A 74 8.27 -4.11 7.01
C ASN A 74 8.94 -3.72 5.66
N THR A 75 8.73 -4.49 4.60
CA THR A 75 9.24 -4.15 3.26
C THR A 75 8.59 -2.90 2.69
N ASP A 76 7.43 -2.50 3.21
CA ASP A 76 6.68 -1.31 2.83
C ASP A 76 7.07 -0.06 3.64
N LEU A 77 8.12 -0.14 4.45
CA LEU A 77 8.64 1.00 5.22
C LEU A 77 8.84 2.27 4.36
N PRO A 78 9.41 2.19 3.14
CA PRO A 78 9.53 3.38 2.29
C PRO A 78 8.19 4.05 1.99
N MET A 79 7.14 3.26 1.76
CA MET A 79 5.80 3.79 1.48
C MET A 79 5.13 4.39 2.73
N LEU A 80 5.30 3.75 3.89
CA LEU A 80 4.83 4.29 5.18
C LEU A 80 5.48 5.64 5.50
N LEU A 81 6.74 5.82 5.13
CA LEU A 81 7.47 7.09 5.30
C LEU A 81 7.00 8.17 4.33
N ARG A 82 6.42 7.77 3.19
CA ARG A 82 6.04 8.70 2.13
C ARG A 82 4.66 9.31 2.31
N VAL A 83 3.73 8.58 2.93
CA VAL A 83 2.36 9.05 3.14
C VAL A 83 2.25 9.87 4.42
N GLY A 84 1.26 10.76 4.45
CA GLY A 84 1.01 11.56 5.66
C GLY A 84 0.28 10.79 6.76
N ARG A 85 -0.41 9.70 6.42
CA ARG A 85 -1.23 8.94 7.38
C ARG A 85 -0.92 7.43 7.33
N PRO A 86 0.28 7.01 7.80
CA PRO A 86 0.65 5.60 7.85
C PRO A 86 -0.21 4.84 8.85
N ARG A 87 -0.64 3.63 8.48
CA ARG A 87 -1.41 2.70 9.31
C ARG A 87 -0.78 1.32 9.23
N VAL A 88 -0.40 0.78 10.36
CA VAL A 88 0.29 -0.50 10.44
C VAL A 88 -0.68 -1.54 11.00
N VAL A 89 -0.92 -2.61 10.22
CA VAL A 89 -1.93 -3.62 10.53
C VAL A 89 -1.25 -4.93 10.89
N ASN A 90 -1.57 -5.52 12.05
CA ASN A 90 -1.04 -6.82 12.50
C ASN A 90 0.47 -7.00 12.24
N PRO A 91 1.31 -6.02 12.56
CA PRO A 91 2.71 -6.01 12.17
C PRO A 91 3.53 -7.11 12.82
N ASP A 92 4.58 -7.55 12.14
CA ASP A 92 5.67 -8.28 12.76
C ASP A 92 6.39 -7.44 13.84
N LEU A 93 7.28 -8.06 14.59
CA LEU A 93 7.98 -7.40 15.70
C LEU A 93 8.81 -6.19 15.23
N ARG A 94 9.42 -6.28 14.06
CA ARG A 94 10.29 -5.23 13.50
C ARG A 94 9.48 -4.01 13.09
N LEU A 95 8.41 -4.23 12.34
CA LEU A 95 7.50 -3.15 11.91
C LEU A 95 6.76 -2.54 13.10
N ARG A 96 6.38 -3.36 14.09
CA ARG A 96 5.77 -2.88 15.35
C ARG A 96 6.71 -1.94 16.12
N TRP A 97 7.99 -2.29 16.19
CA TRP A 97 9.00 -1.45 16.84
C TRP A 97 9.17 -0.10 16.12
N GLU A 98 9.28 -0.13 14.76
CA GLU A 98 9.34 1.09 13.95
C GLU A 98 8.09 1.97 14.12
N ALA A 99 6.91 1.37 14.10
CA ALA A 99 5.65 2.09 14.27
C ALA A 99 5.59 2.81 15.64
N ARG A 100 5.96 2.10 16.71
CA ARG A 100 5.99 2.69 18.06
C ARG A 100 6.98 3.84 18.16
N ARG A 101 8.19 3.66 17.63
CA ARG A 101 9.25 4.68 17.65
C ARG A 101 8.83 5.96 16.91
N ARG A 102 8.00 5.83 15.89
CA ARG A 102 7.54 6.93 15.03
C ARG A 102 6.16 7.47 15.43
N GLY A 103 5.51 6.88 16.40
CA GLY A 103 4.15 7.27 16.81
C GLY A 103 3.06 6.93 15.78
N TRP A 104 3.29 5.92 14.92
CA TRP A 104 2.30 5.49 13.94
C TRP A 104 1.19 4.67 14.56
N THR A 105 -0.01 4.78 14.01
CA THR A 105 -1.16 3.98 14.45
C THR A 105 -0.95 2.52 14.09
N VAL A 106 -1.08 1.65 15.09
CA VAL A 106 -1.05 0.20 14.95
C VAL A 106 -2.45 -0.34 15.17
N LEU A 107 -2.96 -1.07 14.17
CA LEU A 107 -4.28 -1.67 14.17
C LEU A 107 -4.19 -3.19 14.36
N ASP A 108 -5.13 -3.75 15.09
CA ASP A 108 -5.28 -5.20 15.25
C ASP A 108 -6.57 -5.68 14.59
N TRP A 109 -6.47 -6.14 13.35
CA TRP A 109 -7.61 -6.68 12.60
C TRP A 109 -7.85 -8.18 12.85
N SER A 110 -7.11 -8.78 13.77
CA SER A 110 -7.38 -10.16 14.21
C SER A 110 -8.62 -10.25 15.11
N ARG A 111 -9.09 -9.11 15.63
CA ARG A 111 -10.27 -9.00 16.49
C ARG A 111 -11.42 -8.33 15.77
N PRO A 112 -12.69 -8.75 16.00
CA PRO A 112 -13.85 -8.14 15.34
C PRO A 112 -14.02 -6.63 15.64
N ASP A 113 -13.59 -6.18 16.81
CA ASP A 113 -13.60 -4.80 17.26
C ASP A 113 -12.38 -3.98 16.81
N GLY A 114 -11.30 -4.65 16.41
CA GLY A 114 -10.10 -4.01 15.90
C GLY A 114 -10.27 -3.34 14.54
N ALA A 115 -11.33 -3.66 13.80
CA ALA A 115 -11.67 -3.02 12.53
C ALA A 115 -12.31 -1.63 12.69
N LEU A 116 -12.76 -1.29 13.89
CA LEU A 116 -13.48 -0.04 14.18
C LEU A 116 -12.56 1.14 14.54
N GLY A 117 -11.26 0.95 14.55
CA GLY A 117 -10.28 2.03 14.76
C GLY A 117 -10.15 3.02 13.60
N LEU A 118 -11.17 3.12 12.74
CA LEU A 118 -11.17 4.03 11.60
C LEU A 118 -11.61 5.46 11.94
N ASP A 119 -12.16 5.71 13.13
CA ASP A 119 -12.99 6.89 13.37
C ASP A 119 -12.44 7.93 14.36
N ASP A 120 -11.29 7.73 14.99
CA ASP A 120 -10.81 8.69 15.98
C ASP A 120 -10.13 9.94 15.40
N ASP A 121 -10.08 10.09 14.06
CA ASP A 121 -9.41 11.23 13.41
C ASP A 121 -10.36 12.08 12.53
N ALA A 122 -11.65 11.95 12.72
CA ALA A 122 -12.67 12.78 12.06
C ALA A 122 -13.05 14.00 12.92
N SER A 123 -12.07 14.68 13.51
CA SER A 123 -12.29 16.04 14.01
C SER A 123 -11.94 17.02 12.90
N PRO A 124 -12.91 17.78 12.38
CA PRO A 124 -12.59 18.91 11.53
C PRO A 124 -11.86 19.94 12.39
N GLN A 125 -10.62 20.20 12.10
CA GLN A 125 -9.98 21.40 12.61
C GLN A 125 -10.40 22.54 11.70
N ASP A 126 -11.18 23.41 12.29
CA ASP A 126 -11.51 24.74 11.77
C ASP A 126 -10.27 25.55 11.38
#